data_c274a0b5c829530f435625eba6deccb3
#
_entry.id   c274a0b5c829530f435625eba6deccb3
#
_cell.length_a   1.000
_cell.length_b   1.000
_cell.length_c   1.000
_cell.angle_alpha   90.00
_cell.angle_beta   90.00
_cell.angle_gamma   90.00
#
_symmetry.space_group_name_H-M   'P 1'
#
loop_
_entity.id
_entity.type
_entity.pdbx_description
1 polymer ?
#
loop_
_entity_poly.entity_id
_entity_poly.type
_entity_poly.pdbx_seq_one_letter_code
_entity_poly.pdbx_strand_id
1 'polypeptide(L)'
;MSHKFVFFKNKIFWEHLPLSIFIGLMFLLLFGLWECLVLALLFGWLVDVDHLFDLILFSCERKRIPSFRQIESGEYFRLSQRVILPIHAFEWPIILLLLSLVNFVSFEQRLFFLCCGLSLFSHLLQDYLTNKT
;
A
#
# COMPACT_ATOMS: atom_id res chain seq x y z
N MET A 1 -28.11 -16.18 5.11
CA MET A 1 -26.63 -16.12 5.26
C MET A 1 -26.05 -15.54 3.99
N SER A 2 -26.00 -14.39 4.03
CA SER A 2 -25.12 -13.24 4.01
C SER A 2 -24.34 -13.05 2.70
N HIS A 3 -24.99 -12.35 1.74
CA HIS A 3 -24.40 -11.84 0.49
C HIS A 3 -23.38 -10.69 0.69
N LYS A 4 -22.93 -10.41 1.92
CA LYS A 4 -21.99 -9.33 2.22
C LYS A 4 -20.53 -9.63 1.86
N PHE A 5 -20.18 -10.87 1.58
CA PHE A 5 -18.80 -11.29 1.30
C PHE A 5 -18.34 -11.12 -0.15
N VAL A 6 -19.25 -10.88 -1.08
CA VAL A 6 -18.90 -10.74 -2.52
C VAL A 6 -18.29 -9.37 -2.83
N PHE A 7 -18.52 -8.37 -1.98
CA PHE A 7 -18.02 -7.01 -2.19
C PHE A 7 -16.54 -6.81 -1.87
N PHE A 8 -15.95 -7.71 -1.07
CA PHE A 8 -14.51 -7.68 -0.76
C PHE A 8 -13.61 -8.06 -1.95
N LYS A 9 -14.21 -8.63 -2.99
CA LYS A 9 -13.53 -9.33 -4.08
C LYS A 9 -12.65 -8.47 -4.98
N ASN A 10 -12.94 -7.19 -5.09
CA ASN A 10 -12.22 -6.26 -5.98
C ASN A 10 -11.68 -5.02 -5.26
N LYS A 11 -11.89 -4.90 -3.95
CA LYS A 11 -11.62 -3.68 -3.22
C LYS A 11 -10.13 -3.47 -2.95
N ILE A 12 -9.44 -4.47 -2.42
CA ILE A 12 -8.08 -4.32 -1.88
C ILE A 12 -7.09 -3.88 -2.96
N PHE A 13 -7.15 -4.47 -4.15
CA PHE A 13 -6.14 -4.22 -5.20
C PHE A 13 -6.44 -3.01 -6.09
N TRP A 14 -7.72 -2.71 -6.34
CA TRP A 14 -8.11 -1.68 -7.30
C TRP A 14 -8.45 -0.33 -6.66
N GLU A 15 -8.71 -0.29 -5.35
CA GLU A 15 -9.07 0.97 -4.67
C GLU A 15 -7.89 1.94 -4.55
N HIS A 16 -6.66 1.43 -4.35
CA HIS A 16 -5.46 2.26 -4.20
C HIS A 16 -4.91 2.77 -5.53
N LEU A 17 -5.18 2.05 -6.65
CA LEU A 17 -4.64 2.39 -7.96
C LEU A 17 -5.08 3.79 -8.47
N PRO A 18 -6.37 4.19 -8.43
CA PRO A 18 -6.77 5.49 -8.93
C PRO A 18 -6.11 6.66 -8.18
N LEU A 19 -5.99 6.54 -6.87
CA LEU A 19 -5.37 7.59 -6.05
C LEU A 19 -3.86 7.67 -6.28
N SER A 20 -3.19 6.54 -6.43
CA SER A 20 -1.77 6.48 -6.79
C SER A 20 -1.51 7.11 -8.15
N ILE A 21 -2.33 6.81 -9.16
CA ILE A 21 -2.26 7.44 -10.49
C ILE A 21 -2.49 8.94 -10.36
N PHE A 22 -3.50 9.37 -9.61
CA PHE A 22 -3.82 10.80 -9.44
C PHE A 22 -2.65 11.57 -8.83
N ILE A 23 -2.03 11.04 -7.75
CA ILE A 23 -0.87 11.66 -7.12
C ILE A 23 0.29 11.74 -8.11
N GLY A 24 0.63 10.64 -8.78
CA GLY A 24 1.72 10.61 -9.75
C GLY A 24 1.52 11.56 -10.92
N LEU A 25 0.30 11.62 -11.48
CA LEU A 25 -0.05 12.55 -12.55
C LEU A 25 0.01 14.02 -12.09
N MET A 26 -0.40 14.29 -10.86
CA MET A 26 -0.29 15.64 -10.29
C MET A 26 1.17 16.11 -10.28
N PHE A 27 2.10 15.27 -9.83
CA PHE A 27 3.53 15.60 -9.81
C PHE A 27 4.10 15.72 -11.23
N LEU A 28 3.69 14.85 -12.15
CA LEU A 28 4.09 14.93 -13.56
C LEU A 28 3.63 16.26 -14.19
N LEU A 29 2.38 16.66 -13.98
CA LEU A 29 1.83 17.89 -14.59
C LEU A 29 2.39 19.17 -13.97
N LEU A 30 2.65 19.17 -12.64
CA LEU A 30 3.15 20.35 -11.96
C LEU A 30 4.67 20.55 -12.09
N PHE A 31 5.43 19.46 -12.13
CA PHE A 31 6.89 19.50 -12.03
C PHE A 31 7.60 18.84 -13.22
N GLY A 32 6.88 18.18 -14.13
CA GLY A 32 7.45 17.48 -15.28
C GLY A 32 8.19 16.17 -14.90
N LEU A 33 8.00 15.66 -13.69
CA LEU A 33 8.72 14.50 -13.15
C LEU A 33 7.92 13.21 -13.40
N TRP A 34 8.19 12.52 -14.50
CA TRP A 34 7.53 11.24 -14.83
C TRP A 34 7.87 10.12 -13.82
N GLU A 35 9.04 10.20 -13.19
CA GLU A 35 9.48 9.26 -12.15
C GLU A 35 8.51 9.24 -10.96
N CYS A 36 7.88 10.37 -10.67
CA CYS A 36 6.87 10.44 -9.62
C CYS A 36 5.64 9.59 -9.91
N LEU A 37 5.27 9.38 -11.19
CA LEU A 37 4.19 8.46 -11.54
C LEU A 37 4.55 7.02 -11.18
N VAL A 38 5.77 6.60 -11.50
CA VAL A 38 6.28 5.27 -11.15
C VAL A 38 6.37 5.11 -9.63
N LEU A 39 6.93 6.11 -8.94
CA LEU A 39 7.05 6.10 -7.48
C LEU A 39 5.69 6.07 -6.79
N ALA A 40 4.71 6.83 -7.27
CA ALA A 40 3.36 6.81 -6.71
C ALA A 40 2.71 5.43 -6.86
N LEU A 41 2.90 4.75 -7.99
CA LEU A 41 2.42 3.40 -8.20
C LEU A 41 3.13 2.39 -7.28
N LEU A 42 4.45 2.52 -7.12
CA LEU A 42 5.20 1.63 -6.23
C LEU A 42 4.79 1.79 -4.77
N PHE A 43 4.69 3.02 -4.27
CA PHE A 43 4.42 3.31 -2.86
C PHE A 43 2.94 3.41 -2.51
N GLY A 44 2.07 3.58 -3.49
CA GLY A 44 0.64 3.71 -3.26
C GLY A 44 -0.18 2.50 -3.69
N TRP A 45 0.37 1.61 -4.51
CA TRP A 45 -0.34 0.44 -5.02
C TRP A 45 0.42 -0.87 -4.81
N LEU A 46 1.74 -0.91 -5.14
CA LEU A 46 2.52 -2.14 -5.00
C LEU A 46 3.00 -2.38 -3.55
N VAL A 47 2.70 -1.49 -2.62
CA VAL A 47 3.05 -1.69 -1.20
C VAL A 47 2.43 -2.98 -0.63
N ASP A 48 1.26 -3.38 -1.14
CA ASP A 48 0.60 -4.65 -0.78
C ASP A 48 1.41 -5.92 -1.11
N VAL A 49 2.54 -5.78 -1.81
CA VAL A 49 3.46 -6.90 -2.04
C VAL A 49 4.03 -7.46 -0.73
N ASP A 50 4.07 -6.67 0.35
CA ASP A 50 4.50 -7.17 1.67
C ASP A 50 3.54 -8.21 2.25
N HIS A 51 2.28 -8.26 1.81
CA HIS A 51 1.37 -9.37 2.12
C HIS A 51 1.87 -10.74 1.66
N LEU A 52 2.84 -10.79 0.73
CA LEU A 52 3.50 -12.05 0.37
C LEU A 52 4.25 -12.66 1.55
N PHE A 53 4.79 -11.84 2.46
CA PHE A 53 5.44 -12.35 3.68
C PHE A 53 4.44 -13.08 4.57
N ASP A 54 3.24 -12.55 4.72
CA ASP A 54 2.19 -13.19 5.50
C ASP A 54 1.70 -14.49 4.84
N LEU A 55 1.64 -14.54 3.50
CA LEU A 55 1.33 -15.75 2.76
C LEU A 55 2.38 -16.84 3.00
N ILE A 56 3.66 -16.47 2.98
CA ILE A 56 4.78 -17.40 3.25
C ILE A 56 4.68 -17.90 4.69
N LEU A 57 4.50 -17.00 5.67
CA LEU A 57 4.36 -17.36 7.09
C LEU A 57 3.18 -18.30 7.31
N PHE A 58 1.99 -17.98 6.76
CA PHE A 58 0.83 -18.84 6.81
C PHE A 58 1.13 -20.23 6.25
N SER A 59 1.81 -20.29 5.09
CA SER A 59 2.14 -21.55 4.42
C SER A 59 3.10 -22.40 5.26
N CYS A 60 4.08 -21.75 5.91
CA CYS A 60 5.01 -22.42 6.83
C CYS A 60 4.31 -22.93 8.10
N GLU A 61 3.46 -22.11 8.73
CA GLU A 61 2.75 -22.47 9.96
C GLU A 61 1.73 -23.59 9.73
N ARG A 62 0.98 -23.51 8.64
CA ARG A 62 -0.11 -24.44 8.33
C ARG A 62 0.30 -25.61 7.44
N LYS A 63 1.55 -25.65 6.99
CA LYS A 63 2.07 -26.66 6.02
C LYS A 63 1.19 -26.81 4.79
N ARG A 64 0.54 -25.73 4.36
CA ARG A 64 -0.32 -25.67 3.18
C ARG A 64 -0.36 -24.25 2.63
N ILE A 65 -0.45 -24.12 1.30
CA ILE A 65 -0.69 -22.83 0.64
C ILE A 65 -2.18 -22.48 0.83
N PRO A 66 -2.51 -21.23 1.19
CA PRO A 66 -3.91 -20.81 1.26
C PRO A 66 -4.55 -20.91 -0.14
N SER A 67 -5.82 -21.29 -0.17
CA SER A 67 -6.58 -21.31 -1.42
C SER A 67 -6.75 -19.88 -1.96
N PHE A 68 -6.92 -19.74 -3.28
CA PHE A 68 -7.17 -18.44 -3.91
C PHE A 68 -8.33 -17.69 -3.22
N ARG A 69 -9.39 -18.39 -2.85
CA ARG A 69 -10.53 -17.83 -2.11
C ARG A 69 -10.14 -17.28 -0.73
N GLN A 70 -9.23 -17.94 -0.02
CA GLN A 70 -8.74 -17.49 1.27
C GLN A 70 -7.84 -16.26 1.15
N ILE A 71 -7.05 -16.18 0.07
CA ILE A 71 -6.24 -15.01 -0.25
C ILE A 71 -7.17 -13.83 -0.56
N GLU A 72 -8.10 -14.03 -1.46
CA GLU A 72 -9.04 -13.02 -1.94
C GLU A 72 -9.95 -12.47 -0.83
N SER A 73 -10.35 -13.30 0.13
CA SER A 73 -11.21 -12.92 1.27
C SER A 73 -10.43 -12.39 2.47
N GLY A 74 -9.09 -12.41 2.44
CA GLY A 74 -8.27 -12.09 3.62
C GLY A 74 -8.44 -13.07 4.79
N GLU A 75 -9.11 -14.21 4.58
CA GLU A 75 -9.36 -15.20 5.64
C GLU A 75 -8.05 -15.75 6.22
N TYR A 76 -7.00 -15.85 5.40
CA TYR A 76 -5.70 -16.34 5.85
C TYR A 76 -5.08 -15.45 6.95
N PHE A 77 -5.34 -14.14 6.97
CA PHE A 77 -4.93 -13.25 8.06
C PHE A 77 -5.56 -13.63 9.39
N ARG A 78 -6.84 -14.01 9.39
CA ARG A 78 -7.53 -14.44 10.61
C ARG A 78 -7.04 -15.80 11.10
N LEU A 79 -6.50 -16.60 10.20
CA LEU A 79 -6.00 -17.95 10.49
C LEU A 79 -4.51 -17.94 10.83
N SER A 80 -3.77 -16.91 10.47
CA SER A 80 -2.37 -16.71 10.84
C SER A 80 -2.27 -16.24 12.30
N GLN A 81 -1.29 -16.77 13.01
CA GLN A 81 -1.02 -16.35 14.41
C GLN A 81 -0.20 -15.06 14.48
N ARG A 82 0.44 -14.71 13.38
CA ARG A 82 1.31 -13.53 13.26
C ARG A 82 1.06 -12.86 11.92
N VAL A 83 0.98 -11.54 11.95
CA VAL A 83 0.89 -10.68 10.75
C VAL A 83 2.12 -9.79 10.78
N ILE A 84 2.93 -9.84 9.73
CA ILE A 84 4.14 -9.03 9.59
C ILE A 84 4.03 -8.21 8.32
N LEU A 85 3.67 -6.95 8.47
CA LEU A 85 3.51 -5.97 7.39
C LEU A 85 4.52 -4.84 7.57
N PRO A 86 5.80 -5.04 7.18
CA PRO A 86 6.87 -4.10 7.48
C PRO A 86 6.68 -2.74 6.79
N ILE A 87 5.97 -2.68 5.68
CA ILE A 87 5.76 -1.44 4.91
C ILE A 87 4.44 -0.75 5.31
N HIS A 88 3.49 -1.46 5.95
CA HIS A 88 2.20 -0.91 6.39
C HIS A 88 2.27 -0.14 7.72
N ALA A 89 3.39 0.45 8.04
CA ALA A 89 3.58 1.25 9.24
C ALA A 89 3.51 2.74 8.90
N PHE A 90 2.70 3.52 9.65
CA PHE A 90 2.54 4.97 9.45
C PHE A 90 3.84 5.76 9.66
N GLU A 91 4.84 5.18 10.29
CA GLU A 91 6.17 5.76 10.46
C GLU A 91 6.86 6.02 9.12
N TRP A 92 6.68 5.14 8.12
CA TRP A 92 7.32 5.30 6.83
C TRP A 92 6.87 6.53 6.05
N PRO A 93 5.56 6.80 5.85
CA PRO A 93 5.16 8.03 5.19
C PRO A 93 5.56 9.27 5.98
N ILE A 94 5.56 9.22 7.33
CA ILE A 94 6.02 10.35 8.15
C ILE A 94 7.50 10.61 7.89
N ILE A 95 8.35 9.59 7.90
CA ILE A 95 9.79 9.72 7.61
C ILE A 95 10.00 10.29 6.21
N LEU A 96 9.31 9.79 5.19
CA LEU A 96 9.41 10.29 3.82
C LEU A 96 8.98 11.76 3.70
N LEU A 97 7.89 12.13 4.35
CA LEU A 97 7.43 13.53 4.39
C LEU A 97 8.42 14.45 5.12
N LEU A 98 9.02 13.99 6.21
CA LEU A 98 10.07 14.75 6.90
C LEU A 98 11.32 14.90 6.02
N LEU A 99 11.73 13.85 5.31
CA LEU A 99 12.87 13.90 4.37
C LEU A 99 12.61 14.91 3.23
N SER A 100 11.36 15.07 2.80
CA SER A 100 11.02 16.08 1.79
C SER A 100 11.25 17.52 2.23
N LEU A 101 11.32 17.77 3.54
CA LEU A 101 11.56 19.09 4.11
C LEU A 101 13.06 19.39 4.33
N VAL A 102 13.92 18.42 4.15
CA VAL A 102 15.35 18.56 4.45
C VAL A 102 16.08 19.33 3.35
N ASN A 103 16.83 20.36 3.72
CA ASN A 103 17.46 21.29 2.78
C ASN A 103 18.78 20.78 2.17
N PHE A 104 19.37 19.69 2.68
CA PHE A 104 20.62 19.14 2.12
C PHE A 104 20.40 18.18 0.95
N VAL A 105 19.16 17.87 0.60
CA VAL A 105 18.82 17.10 -0.60
C VAL A 105 18.37 18.03 -1.73
N SER A 106 18.53 17.62 -2.98
CA SER A 106 18.10 18.41 -4.13
C SER A 106 16.60 18.67 -4.13
N PHE A 107 16.15 19.69 -4.87
CA PHE A 107 14.73 19.98 -5.01
C PHE A 107 13.95 18.78 -5.57
N GLU A 108 14.49 18.11 -6.60
CA GLU A 108 13.87 16.91 -7.19
C GLU A 108 13.76 15.76 -6.19
N GLN A 109 14.81 15.50 -5.41
CA GLN A 109 14.78 14.46 -4.37
C GLN A 109 13.72 14.75 -3.31
N ARG A 110 13.54 16.04 -2.93
CA ARG A 110 12.46 16.43 -2.02
C ARG A 110 11.08 16.14 -2.61
N LEU A 111 10.88 16.39 -3.91
CA LEU A 111 9.64 16.05 -4.60
C LEU A 111 9.40 14.55 -4.66
N PHE A 112 10.45 13.75 -4.85
CA PHE A 112 10.35 12.29 -4.82
C PHE A 112 9.94 11.78 -3.43
N PHE A 113 10.57 12.28 -2.37
CA PHE A 113 10.18 11.92 -1.00
C PHE A 113 8.74 12.36 -0.69
N LEU A 114 8.34 13.54 -1.12
CA LEU A 114 6.98 14.03 -0.96
C LEU A 114 5.97 13.16 -1.70
N CYS A 115 6.24 12.79 -2.94
CA CYS A 115 5.40 11.93 -3.75
C CYS A 115 5.24 10.54 -3.10
N CYS A 116 6.34 9.90 -2.71
CA CYS A 116 6.32 8.60 -2.04
C CYS A 116 5.56 8.66 -0.71
N GLY A 117 5.85 9.69 0.10
CA GLY A 117 5.19 9.88 1.40
C GLY A 117 3.68 10.07 1.28
N LEU A 118 3.23 10.91 0.35
CA LEU A 118 1.80 11.12 0.09
C LEU A 118 1.12 9.87 -0.44
N SER A 119 1.77 9.14 -1.36
CA SER A 119 1.22 7.91 -1.93
C SER A 119 1.06 6.82 -0.88
N LEU A 120 2.09 6.58 -0.08
CA LEU A 120 2.05 5.59 1.00
C LEU A 120 1.07 6.00 2.10
N PHE A 121 1.04 7.29 2.47
CA PHE A 121 0.09 7.79 3.46
C PHE A 121 -1.36 7.60 3.00
N SER A 122 -1.65 7.92 1.74
CA SER A 122 -3.00 7.77 1.18
C SER A 122 -3.44 6.31 1.13
N HIS A 123 -2.53 5.38 0.80
CA HIS A 123 -2.77 3.95 0.84
C HIS A 123 -3.15 3.49 2.27
N LEU A 124 -2.30 3.76 3.25
CA LEU A 124 -2.54 3.37 4.65
C LEU A 124 -3.81 4.00 5.23
N LEU A 125 -4.12 5.24 4.83
CA LEU A 125 -5.35 5.90 5.26
C LEU A 125 -6.59 5.21 4.67
N GLN A 126 -6.55 4.81 3.40
CA GLN A 126 -7.63 4.04 2.78
C GLN A 126 -7.83 2.71 3.51
N ASP A 127 -6.76 1.97 3.78
CA ASP A 127 -6.82 0.72 4.55
C ASP A 127 -7.42 0.92 5.93
N TYR A 128 -6.99 1.96 6.63
CA TYR A 128 -7.53 2.28 7.94
C TYR A 128 -9.02 2.60 7.90
N LEU A 129 -9.49 3.32 6.88
CA LEU A 129 -10.90 3.68 6.73
C LEU A 129 -11.76 2.48 6.30
N THR A 130 -11.25 1.64 5.41
CA THR A 130 -11.98 0.47 4.91
C THR A 130 -12.05 -0.67 5.92
N ASN A 131 -11.04 -0.84 6.75
CA ASN A 131 -11.01 -1.88 7.80
C ASN A 131 -11.85 -1.54 9.04
N LYS A 132 -12.33 -0.29 9.17
CA LYS A 132 -13.22 0.12 10.27
C LYS A 132 -14.71 -0.09 9.96
N THR A 133 -15.09 -0.34 8.72
CA THR A 133 -16.48 -0.57 8.29
C THR A 133 -16.75 -2.05 8.06
#